data_96166b64e2657da0aa943f8397d319b9
#
_entry.id   96166b64e2657da0aa943f8397d319b9
#
_cell.length_a   1.000
_cell.length_b   1.000
_cell.length_c   1.000
_cell.angle_alpha   90.00
_cell.angle_beta   90.00
_cell.angle_gamma   90.00
#
_symmetry.space_group_name_H-M   'P 1'
#
loop_
_entity.id
_entity.type
_entity.pdbx_description
1 polymer ?
#
loop_
_entity_poly.entity_id
_entity_poly.type
_entity_poly.pdbx_seq_one_letter_code
_entity_poly.pdbx_strand_id
1 'polypeptide(L)'
;MTFRCAELSLELDEPLAGSAPVAARWELVERPKPWGRKHGLVVEGAKVLLVKRLGAEPTSGRRYLVCTNGARDPCCAIRGPAVAQVLQRELPGQVYECSHLGGHRFAANVLVLPDELCFGRLDARSAVVLVAELEAGRLPLDHLRGRTALEPEQQAAEILVRRDLGLKQLDDLRLV
;
A
#
# COMPACT_ATOMS: atom_id res chain seq x y z
N MET A 1 14.22 -23.39 11.06
CA MET A 1 13.67 -22.00 11.17
C MET A 1 13.24 -21.58 9.79
N THR A 2 11.97 -21.31 9.57
CA THR A 2 11.48 -20.82 8.28
C THR A 2 11.51 -19.29 8.35
N PHE A 3 12.52 -18.69 7.72
CA PHE A 3 12.60 -17.23 7.63
C PHE A 3 11.41 -16.69 6.83
N ARG A 4 10.75 -15.68 7.35
CA ARG A 4 9.72 -14.95 6.61
C ARG A 4 10.39 -13.96 5.68
N CYS A 5 9.94 -13.90 4.46
CA CYS A 5 10.49 -13.01 3.42
C CYS A 5 10.58 -11.54 3.88
N ALA A 6 9.58 -11.06 4.65
CA ALA A 6 9.58 -9.70 5.19
C ALA A 6 10.66 -9.46 6.27
N GLU A 7 11.03 -10.48 7.06
CA GLU A 7 12.10 -10.41 8.03
C GLU A 7 13.46 -10.36 7.32
N LEU A 8 13.64 -11.22 6.32
CA LEU A 8 14.85 -11.21 5.50
C LEU A 8 15.06 -9.88 4.77
N SER A 9 13.98 -9.25 4.26
CA SER A 9 14.03 -7.94 3.61
C SER A 9 14.52 -6.82 4.56
N LEU A 10 14.19 -6.90 5.86
CA LEU A 10 14.68 -5.97 6.87
C LEU A 10 16.15 -6.23 7.22
N GLU A 11 16.55 -7.50 7.35
CA GLU A 11 17.92 -7.90 7.65
C GLU A 11 18.89 -7.51 6.53
N LEU A 12 18.47 -7.58 5.28
CA LEU A 12 19.26 -7.19 4.11
C LEU A 12 19.22 -5.69 3.80
N ASP A 13 18.53 -4.89 4.63
CA ASP A 13 18.31 -3.45 4.40
C ASP A 13 17.83 -3.13 2.97
N GLU A 14 16.93 -3.95 2.47
CA GLU A 14 16.43 -3.83 1.10
C GLU A 14 15.67 -2.50 0.92
N PRO A 15 16.01 -1.68 -0.08
CA PRO A 15 15.43 -0.35 -0.25
C PRO A 15 13.92 -0.43 -0.49
N LEU A 16 13.18 0.38 0.27
CA LEU A 16 11.73 0.51 0.15
C LEU A 16 11.35 1.47 -1.00
N ALA A 17 12.11 2.55 -1.13
CA ALA A 17 11.92 3.55 -2.18
C ALA A 17 12.08 2.95 -3.59
N GLY A 18 11.16 3.27 -4.50
CA GLY A 18 11.16 2.73 -5.85
C GLY A 18 10.57 1.33 -5.98
N SER A 19 9.98 0.77 -4.93
CA SER A 19 9.46 -0.60 -4.93
C SER A 19 7.93 -0.70 -5.08
N ALA A 20 7.24 0.42 -5.28
CA ALA A 20 5.79 0.40 -5.52
C ALA A 20 5.45 -0.28 -6.86
N PRO A 21 4.32 -0.97 -6.96
CA PRO A 21 3.90 -1.55 -8.22
C PRO A 21 3.51 -0.45 -9.21
N VAL A 22 4.03 -0.49 -10.43
CA VAL A 22 3.64 0.44 -11.50
C VAL A 22 2.27 0.06 -12.03
N ALA A 23 1.38 1.04 -12.12
CA ALA A 23 0.04 0.89 -12.70
C ALA A 23 -0.47 2.24 -13.20
N ALA A 24 -0.87 2.31 -14.47
CA ALA A 24 -1.47 3.50 -15.05
C ALA A 24 -2.83 3.83 -14.40
N ARG A 25 -3.55 2.80 -13.95
CA ARG A 25 -4.77 2.93 -13.13
C ARG A 25 -5.06 1.66 -12.36
N TRP A 26 -5.92 1.79 -11.34
CA TRP A 26 -6.39 0.68 -10.53
C TRP A 26 -7.88 0.45 -10.73
N GLU A 27 -8.27 -0.80 -10.97
CA GLU A 27 -9.66 -1.23 -10.99
C GLU A 27 -9.95 -2.08 -9.74
N LEU A 28 -10.97 -1.70 -9.00
CA LEU A 28 -11.39 -2.39 -7.80
C LEU A 28 -12.61 -3.25 -8.12
N VAL A 29 -12.49 -4.55 -7.94
CA VAL A 29 -13.59 -5.50 -8.15
C VAL A 29 -13.97 -6.09 -6.81
N GLU A 30 -15.18 -5.83 -6.34
CA GLU A 30 -15.70 -6.48 -5.13
C GLU A 30 -15.86 -7.97 -5.38
N ARG A 31 -15.48 -8.74 -4.38
CA ARG A 31 -15.36 -10.16 -4.49
C ARG A 31 -16.59 -10.89 -4.00
N PRO A 32 -17.19 -11.80 -4.80
CA PRO A 32 -18.08 -12.81 -4.27
C PRO A 32 -17.28 -13.81 -3.40
N LYS A 33 -17.82 -14.15 -2.23
CA LYS A 33 -17.27 -15.23 -1.39
C LYS A 33 -17.37 -16.59 -2.12
N PRO A 34 -16.42 -17.51 -1.93
CA PRO A 34 -15.18 -17.45 -1.17
C PRO A 34 -14.01 -16.94 -1.98
N TRP A 35 -12.91 -16.50 -1.29
CA TRP A 35 -11.68 -16.05 -1.92
C TRP A 35 -11.09 -17.18 -2.79
N GLY A 36 -11.44 -17.25 -4.11
CA GLY A 36 -10.84 -18.16 -5.06
C GLY A 36 -9.38 -17.76 -5.38
N ARG A 37 -8.56 -18.70 -5.77
CA ARG A 37 -7.12 -18.54 -6.01
C ARG A 37 -6.76 -17.76 -7.30
N LYS A 38 -7.69 -17.12 -7.97
CA LYS A 38 -7.37 -16.44 -9.23
C LYS A 38 -6.81 -15.04 -8.96
N HIS A 39 -5.54 -14.89 -9.32
CA HIS A 39 -4.80 -13.64 -9.34
C HIS A 39 -5.39 -12.68 -10.37
N GLY A 40 -5.23 -11.39 -10.09
CA GLY A 40 -5.89 -10.30 -10.80
C GLY A 40 -5.92 -10.43 -12.31
N LEU A 41 -7.08 -10.18 -12.88
CA LEU A 41 -7.26 -9.95 -14.31
C LEU A 41 -6.47 -8.69 -14.68
N VAL A 42 -5.58 -8.80 -15.64
CA VAL A 42 -4.95 -7.63 -16.25
C VAL A 42 -5.89 -7.18 -17.35
N VAL A 43 -6.53 -6.05 -17.17
CA VAL A 43 -7.17 -5.30 -18.24
C VAL A 43 -6.11 -4.36 -18.80
N GLU A 44 -6.06 -4.17 -20.10
CA GLU A 44 -5.05 -3.36 -20.76
C GLU A 44 -4.94 -1.97 -20.10
N GLY A 45 -3.75 -1.62 -19.62
CA GLY A 45 -3.47 -0.37 -18.91
C GLY A 45 -3.97 -0.29 -17.46
N ALA A 46 -4.61 -1.33 -16.91
CA ALA A 46 -5.08 -1.34 -15.53
C ALA A 46 -4.61 -2.56 -14.75
N LYS A 47 -4.30 -2.38 -13.48
CA LYS A 47 -4.18 -3.49 -12.51
C LYS A 47 -5.48 -3.67 -11.75
N VAL A 48 -6.01 -4.89 -11.78
CA VAL A 48 -7.27 -5.24 -11.10
C VAL A 48 -6.96 -5.79 -9.71
N LEU A 49 -7.51 -5.17 -8.70
CA LEU A 49 -7.49 -5.66 -7.33
C LEU A 49 -8.85 -6.23 -6.96
N LEU A 50 -8.83 -7.46 -6.49
CA LEU A 50 -9.99 -8.02 -5.82
C LEU A 50 -10.03 -7.46 -4.41
N VAL A 51 -11.15 -6.86 -4.03
CA VAL A 51 -11.28 -6.18 -2.74
C VAL A 51 -12.45 -6.73 -1.93
N LYS A 52 -12.29 -6.62 -0.61
CA LYS A 52 -13.36 -6.80 0.37
C LYS A 52 -13.35 -5.58 1.25
N ARG A 53 -14.44 -4.84 1.24
CA ARG A 53 -14.61 -3.68 2.11
C ARG A 53 -14.76 -4.11 3.57
N LEU A 54 -14.16 -3.32 4.43
CA LEU A 54 -14.33 -3.43 5.87
C LEU A 54 -15.26 -2.31 6.35
N GLY A 55 -16.39 -2.69 6.92
CA GLY A 55 -17.39 -1.75 7.45
C GLY A 55 -18.43 -1.25 6.45
N ALA A 56 -19.10 -0.15 6.80
CA ALA A 56 -20.17 0.46 6.03
C ALA A 56 -19.68 1.16 4.75
N GLU A 57 -20.61 1.71 3.93
CA GLU A 57 -20.28 2.48 2.75
C GLU A 57 -19.43 3.71 3.09
N PRO A 58 -18.35 3.99 2.30
CA PRO A 58 -17.57 5.19 2.48
C PRO A 58 -18.40 6.41 2.09
N THR A 59 -18.29 7.45 2.87
CA THR A 59 -19.00 8.71 2.63
C THR A 59 -18.32 9.56 1.55
N SER A 60 -17.02 9.52 1.44
CA SER A 60 -16.17 10.15 0.41
C SER A 60 -14.69 9.99 0.82
N GLY A 61 -13.76 10.41 -0.04
CA GLY A 61 -12.34 10.54 0.32
C GLY A 61 -11.47 9.36 -0.08
N ARG A 62 -10.37 9.21 0.66
CA ARG A 62 -9.37 8.18 0.40
C ARG A 62 -9.88 6.78 0.67
N ARG A 63 -9.38 5.83 -0.10
CA ARG A 63 -9.59 4.39 0.10
C ARG A 63 -8.25 3.74 0.41
N TYR A 64 -8.18 3.04 1.53
CA TYR A 64 -6.98 2.36 2.01
C TYR A 64 -7.09 0.86 1.74
N LEU A 65 -6.32 0.37 0.80
CA LEU A 65 -6.35 -1.02 0.37
C LEU A 65 -5.17 -1.77 1.00
N VAL A 66 -5.46 -2.63 1.95
CA VAL A 66 -4.45 -3.41 2.67
C VAL A 66 -4.30 -4.79 2.03
N CYS A 67 -3.09 -5.13 1.60
CA CYS A 67 -2.81 -6.47 1.09
C CYS A 67 -2.86 -7.50 2.22
N THR A 68 -3.82 -8.42 2.14
CA THR A 68 -3.96 -9.58 3.04
C THR A 68 -3.80 -10.91 2.30
N ASN A 69 -3.26 -10.87 1.08
CA ASN A 69 -3.11 -12.03 0.22
C ASN A 69 -1.99 -12.95 0.70
N GLY A 70 -2.30 -14.21 0.97
CA GLY A 70 -1.35 -15.25 1.36
C GLY A 70 -1.09 -16.32 0.30
N ALA A 71 -1.65 -16.17 -0.91
CA ALA A 71 -1.59 -17.24 -1.92
C ALA A 71 -0.20 -17.43 -2.54
N ARG A 72 0.60 -16.36 -2.59
CA ARG A 72 1.96 -16.41 -3.13
C ARG A 72 3.01 -16.54 -2.04
N ASP A 73 2.85 -15.78 -0.96
CA ASP A 73 3.72 -15.75 0.21
C ASP A 73 2.89 -15.35 1.44
N PRO A 74 3.10 -15.92 2.62
CA PRO A 74 2.29 -15.66 3.79
C PRO A 74 2.50 -14.26 4.41
N CYS A 75 3.54 -13.51 4.04
CA CYS A 75 3.91 -12.25 4.69
C CYS A 75 2.74 -11.27 4.82
N CYS A 76 2.01 -11.02 3.71
CA CYS A 76 0.86 -10.11 3.74
C CYS A 76 -0.33 -10.68 4.52
N ALA A 77 -0.57 -11.99 4.45
CA ALA A 77 -1.64 -12.64 5.22
C ALA A 77 -1.36 -12.63 6.74
N ILE A 78 -0.09 -12.56 7.14
CA ILE A 78 0.31 -12.52 8.55
C ILE A 78 0.29 -11.09 9.09
N ARG A 79 0.84 -10.13 8.34
CA ARG A 79 1.03 -8.74 8.81
C ARG A 79 -0.11 -7.80 8.43
N GLY A 80 -0.75 -8.03 7.28
CA GLY A 80 -1.81 -7.18 6.75
C GLY A 80 -3.05 -7.08 7.63
N PRO A 81 -3.60 -8.19 8.19
CA PRO A 81 -4.82 -8.13 9.00
C PRO A 81 -4.73 -7.19 10.21
N ALA A 82 -3.59 -7.14 10.90
CA ALA A 82 -3.40 -6.24 12.04
C ALA A 82 -3.45 -4.77 11.61
N VAL A 83 -2.82 -4.43 10.49
CA VAL A 83 -2.86 -3.08 9.90
C VAL A 83 -4.27 -2.74 9.42
N ALA A 84 -4.95 -3.66 8.72
CA ALA A 84 -6.32 -3.46 8.26
C ALA A 84 -7.30 -3.19 9.43
N GLN A 85 -7.13 -3.89 10.54
CA GLN A 85 -7.95 -3.75 11.73
C GLN A 85 -7.75 -2.38 12.42
N VAL A 86 -6.50 -1.91 12.48
CA VAL A 86 -6.19 -0.57 13.03
C VAL A 86 -6.76 0.51 12.12
N LEU A 87 -6.46 0.47 10.83
CA LEU A 87 -6.98 1.44 9.87
C LEU A 87 -8.51 1.49 9.87
N GLN A 88 -9.20 0.35 9.99
CA GLN A 88 -10.66 0.30 10.06
C GLN A 88 -11.23 1.01 11.29
N ARG A 89 -10.50 1.06 12.41
CA ARG A 89 -10.91 1.82 13.59
C ARG A 89 -10.75 3.32 13.40
N GLU A 90 -9.64 3.73 12.77
CA GLU A 90 -9.34 5.14 12.50
C GLU A 90 -10.21 5.72 11.37
N LEU A 91 -10.53 4.88 10.35
CA LEU A 91 -11.16 5.27 9.09
C LEU A 91 -12.34 4.34 8.75
N PRO A 92 -13.44 4.38 9.52
CA PRO A 92 -14.58 3.49 9.28
C PRO A 92 -15.11 3.62 7.83
N GLY A 93 -15.25 2.48 7.14
CA GLY A 93 -15.78 2.40 5.78
C GLY A 93 -14.81 2.73 4.65
N GLN A 94 -13.63 3.29 4.93
CA GLN A 94 -12.64 3.66 3.93
C GLN A 94 -11.59 2.57 3.69
N VAL A 95 -11.63 1.46 4.44
CA VAL A 95 -10.61 0.41 4.42
C VAL A 95 -11.11 -0.83 3.69
N TYR A 96 -10.21 -1.42 2.90
CA TYR A 96 -10.46 -2.62 2.12
C TYR A 96 -9.32 -3.61 2.32
N GLU A 97 -9.65 -4.88 2.48
CA GLU A 97 -8.68 -5.95 2.23
C GLU A 97 -8.57 -6.17 0.72
N CYS A 98 -7.37 -6.33 0.21
CA CYS A 98 -7.19 -6.52 -1.23
C CYS A 98 -6.27 -7.70 -1.57
N SER A 99 -6.35 -8.12 -2.84
CA SER A 99 -5.43 -9.08 -3.44
C SER A 99 -4.01 -8.49 -3.53
N HIS A 100 -3.10 -9.26 -4.11
CA HIS A 100 -1.67 -8.95 -4.10
C HIS A 100 -1.30 -7.60 -4.76
N LEU A 101 -0.70 -6.70 -3.95
CA LEU A 101 -0.17 -5.39 -4.39
C LEU A 101 1.26 -5.45 -4.96
N GLY A 102 1.94 -6.58 -4.89
CA GLY A 102 3.37 -6.68 -5.17
C GLY A 102 4.24 -6.37 -3.95
N GLY A 103 5.48 -6.91 -3.93
CA GLY A 103 6.43 -6.65 -2.85
C GLY A 103 5.99 -7.20 -1.50
N HIS A 104 5.57 -8.48 -1.44
CA HIS A 104 5.18 -9.14 -0.18
C HIS A 104 6.26 -9.08 0.90
N ARG A 105 7.55 -9.00 0.50
CA ARG A 105 8.70 -8.81 1.40
C ARG A 105 8.67 -7.49 2.16
N PHE A 106 7.90 -6.51 1.68
CA PHE A 106 7.66 -5.23 2.36
C PHE A 106 6.31 -5.21 3.12
N ALA A 107 5.78 -6.37 3.51
CA ALA A 107 4.53 -6.44 4.25
C ALA A 107 4.64 -5.76 5.64
N ALA A 108 3.58 -5.13 6.16
CA ALA A 108 2.29 -5.00 5.48
C ALA A 108 2.32 -3.88 4.44
N ASN A 109 1.60 -4.10 3.34
CA ASN A 109 1.52 -3.15 2.24
C ASN A 109 0.13 -2.53 2.16
N VAL A 110 0.09 -1.22 1.94
CA VAL A 110 -1.15 -0.43 1.79
C VAL A 110 -1.04 0.42 0.53
N LEU A 111 -2.09 0.41 -0.28
CA LEU A 111 -2.29 1.34 -1.39
C LEU A 111 -3.37 2.34 -1.02
N VAL A 112 -3.09 3.62 -1.18
CA VAL A 112 -4.03 4.71 -0.91
C VAL A 112 -4.49 5.33 -2.23
N LEU A 113 -5.79 5.29 -2.47
CA LEU A 113 -6.43 5.88 -3.66
C LEU A 113 -7.33 7.05 -3.24
N PRO A 114 -7.44 8.11 -4.05
CA PRO A 114 -6.94 8.26 -5.41
C PRO A 114 -5.47 8.76 -5.50
N ASP A 115 -4.78 8.99 -4.40
CA ASP A 115 -3.42 9.58 -4.38
C ASP A 115 -2.37 8.65 -5.02
N GLU A 116 -2.70 7.40 -5.30
CA GLU A 116 -1.86 6.36 -5.92
C GLU A 116 -0.56 6.07 -5.14
N LEU A 117 -0.60 6.30 -3.83
CA LEU A 117 0.51 6.12 -2.92
C LEU A 117 0.59 4.69 -2.40
N CYS A 118 1.73 4.05 -2.54
CA CYS A 118 1.98 2.73 -2.00
C CYS A 118 2.93 2.79 -0.80
N PHE A 119 2.52 2.18 0.31
CA PHE A 119 3.29 2.10 1.55
C PHE A 119 3.63 0.66 1.89
N GLY A 120 4.72 0.46 2.63
CA GLY A 120 5.18 -0.85 3.08
C GLY A 120 5.82 -0.81 4.45
N ARG A 121 6.15 -2.01 4.96
CA ARG A 121 6.73 -2.21 6.30
C ARG A 121 5.88 -1.58 7.42
N LEU A 122 4.57 -1.54 7.20
CA LEU A 122 3.64 -1.02 8.19
C LEU A 122 3.36 -2.05 9.29
N ASP A 123 3.22 -1.53 10.48
CA ASP A 123 2.67 -2.21 11.65
C ASP A 123 1.47 -1.43 12.20
N ALA A 124 0.92 -1.86 13.32
CA ALA A 124 -0.23 -1.20 13.93
C ALA A 124 0.06 0.26 14.33
N ARG A 125 1.28 0.57 14.80
CA ARG A 125 1.66 1.92 15.24
C ARG A 125 1.88 2.85 14.04
N SER A 126 2.65 2.41 13.07
CA SER A 126 2.92 3.19 11.86
C SER A 126 1.69 3.38 10.99
N ALA A 127 0.70 2.47 11.07
CA ALA A 127 -0.60 2.65 10.42
C ALA A 127 -1.40 3.85 10.98
N VAL A 128 -1.37 4.07 12.29
CA VAL A 128 -1.99 5.27 12.90
C VAL A 128 -1.26 6.53 12.45
N VAL A 129 0.07 6.50 12.45
CA VAL A 129 0.89 7.63 11.97
C VAL A 129 0.61 7.92 10.49
N LEU A 130 0.48 6.89 9.67
CA LEU A 130 0.13 7.02 8.25
C LEU A 130 -1.17 7.82 8.06
N VAL A 131 -2.21 7.49 8.82
CA VAL A 131 -3.49 8.20 8.75
C VAL A 131 -3.30 9.67 9.16
N ALA A 132 -2.70 9.92 10.31
CA ALA A 132 -2.51 11.27 10.84
C ALA A 132 -1.68 12.16 9.88
N GLU A 133 -0.62 11.62 9.28
CA GLU A 133 0.20 12.35 8.33
C GLU A 133 -0.58 12.65 7.04
N LEU A 134 -1.27 11.68 6.47
CA LEU A 134 -2.05 11.89 5.25
C LEU A 134 -3.22 12.84 5.44
N GLU A 135 -3.90 12.81 6.58
CA GLU A 135 -4.97 13.77 6.90
C GLU A 135 -4.41 15.19 7.07
N ALA A 136 -3.18 15.32 7.54
CA ALA A 136 -2.47 16.61 7.61
C ALA A 136 -1.80 17.02 6.28
N GLY A 137 -2.05 16.29 5.19
CA GLY A 137 -1.47 16.57 3.86
C GLY A 137 0.02 16.21 3.73
N ARG A 138 0.56 15.43 4.66
CA ARG A 138 1.99 15.06 4.68
C ARG A 138 2.23 13.61 4.29
N LEU A 139 3.42 13.32 3.76
CA LEU A 139 3.88 11.98 3.37
C LEU A 139 4.79 11.39 4.46
N PRO A 140 4.44 10.25 5.06
CA PRO A 140 5.35 9.48 5.92
C PRO A 140 6.39 8.74 5.06
N LEU A 141 7.49 9.43 4.72
CA LEU A 141 8.50 8.99 3.76
C LEU A 141 9.21 7.68 4.16
N ASP A 142 9.26 7.34 5.46
CA ASP A 142 9.92 6.12 5.95
C ASP A 142 9.16 4.84 5.55
N HIS A 143 7.88 4.98 5.27
CA HIS A 143 7.04 3.88 4.83
C HIS A 143 6.63 3.97 3.34
N LEU A 144 6.99 5.05 2.66
CA LEU A 144 6.62 5.27 1.27
C LEU A 144 7.46 4.40 0.34
N ARG A 145 6.80 3.57 -0.45
CA ARG A 145 7.38 2.77 -1.53
C ARG A 145 7.45 3.55 -2.85
N GLY A 146 6.48 4.43 -3.08
CA GLY A 146 6.38 5.27 -4.26
C GLY A 146 4.95 5.54 -4.69
N ARG A 147 4.81 6.36 -5.72
CA ARG A 147 3.55 6.57 -6.45
C ARG A 147 3.42 5.53 -7.55
N THR A 148 2.30 4.85 -7.61
CA THR A 148 2.10 3.75 -8.58
C THR A 148 2.00 4.22 -10.04
N ALA A 149 1.75 5.49 -10.27
CA ALA A 149 1.76 6.11 -11.60
C ALA A 149 3.17 6.35 -12.17
N LEU A 150 4.21 6.20 -11.34
CA LEU A 150 5.60 6.47 -11.71
C LEU A 150 6.38 5.17 -11.90
N GLU A 151 7.41 5.22 -12.77
CA GLU A 151 8.37 4.13 -12.91
C GLU A 151 9.29 4.02 -11.68
N PRO A 152 9.90 2.85 -11.41
CA PRO A 152 10.66 2.61 -10.18
C PRO A 152 11.75 3.63 -9.90
N GLU A 153 12.47 4.07 -10.93
CA GLU A 153 13.53 5.07 -10.82
C GLU A 153 12.97 6.45 -10.44
N GLN A 154 11.82 6.81 -11.00
CA GLN A 154 11.13 8.06 -10.67
C GLN A 154 10.58 8.03 -9.25
N GLN A 155 10.02 6.89 -8.82
CA GLN A 155 9.57 6.68 -7.44
C GLN A 155 10.72 6.87 -6.44
N ALA A 156 11.86 6.26 -6.71
CA ALA A 156 13.05 6.37 -5.88
C ALA A 156 13.58 7.80 -5.85
N ALA A 157 13.67 8.45 -7.01
CA ALA A 157 14.12 9.84 -7.13
C ALA A 157 13.23 10.81 -6.36
N GLU A 158 11.90 10.68 -6.47
CA GLU A 158 10.94 11.50 -5.70
C GLU A 158 11.21 11.38 -4.20
N ILE A 159 11.36 10.18 -3.69
CA ILE A 159 11.54 9.94 -2.25
C ILE A 159 12.89 10.50 -1.78
N LEU A 160 13.97 10.32 -2.55
CA LEU A 160 15.30 10.83 -2.21
C LEU A 160 15.30 12.36 -2.18
N VAL A 161 14.79 13.02 -3.22
CA VAL A 161 14.69 14.49 -3.27
C VAL A 161 13.87 15.02 -2.10
N ARG A 162 12.75 14.40 -1.79
CA ARG A 162 11.93 14.80 -0.64
C ARG A 162 12.66 14.69 0.68
N ARG A 163 13.45 13.63 0.89
CA ARG A 163 14.27 13.45 2.09
C ARG A 163 15.37 14.49 2.18
N ASP A 164 16.11 14.71 1.11
CA ASP A 164 17.25 15.64 1.06
C ASP A 164 16.82 17.09 1.29
N LEU A 165 15.65 17.48 0.77
CA LEU A 165 15.13 18.83 0.87
C LEU A 165 14.12 19.02 2.02
N GLY A 166 13.77 17.97 2.77
CA GLY A 166 12.79 18.01 3.84
C GLY A 166 11.34 18.23 3.38
N LEU A 167 11.02 17.91 2.13
CA LEU A 167 9.71 18.13 1.50
C LEU A 167 8.72 17.06 1.93
N LYS A 168 7.82 17.37 2.84
CA LYS A 168 6.85 16.41 3.37
C LYS A 168 5.42 16.63 2.89
N GLN A 169 5.08 17.81 2.36
CA GLN A 169 3.72 18.05 1.87
C GLN A 169 3.47 17.25 0.59
N LEU A 170 2.24 16.79 0.42
CA LEU A 170 1.82 16.03 -0.77
C LEU A 170 2.10 16.77 -2.07
N ASP A 171 1.92 18.09 -2.05
CA ASP A 171 2.02 18.98 -3.22
C ASP A 171 3.40 19.66 -3.38
N ASP A 172 4.35 19.40 -2.47
CA ASP A 172 5.70 20.02 -2.53
C ASP A 172 6.47 19.65 -3.80
N LEU A 173 6.20 18.50 -4.39
CA LEU A 173 6.91 18.00 -5.56
C LEU A 173 5.91 17.34 -6.52
N ARG A 174 5.94 17.78 -7.77
CA ARG A 174 5.27 17.13 -8.90
C ARG A 174 6.32 16.79 -9.95
N LEU A 175 6.39 15.51 -10.31
CA LEU A 175 7.17 15.08 -11.47
C LEU A 175 6.34 15.38 -12.73
N VAL A 176 6.97 16.07 -13.66
CA VAL A 176 6.39 16.46 -14.95
C VAL A 176 6.90 15.52 -16.03
#